data_58e1cff114cbc322007d0d8b6cfd7251
#
_entry.id   58e1cff114cbc322007d0d8b6cfd7251
#
_cell.length_a   1.000
_cell.length_b   1.000
_cell.length_c   1.000
_cell.angle_alpha   90.00
_cell.angle_beta   90.00
_cell.angle_gamma   90.00
#
_symmetry.space_group_name_H-M   'P 1'
#
loop_
_entity.id
_entity.type
_entity.pdbx_description
1 polymer ?
#
loop_
_entity_poly.entity_id
_entity_poly.type
_entity_poly.pdbx_seq_one_letter_code
_entity_poly.pdbx_strand_id
1 'polypeptide(L)'
;MISAGDFRNGITIEYENSIYQIIEFQHVKPGKGAAFVRTKLKNIISGGVVEKTFRPTEKCPQARIDRKDMQYLYEDGDLYYFMDTESYDQVGLNADKVGDSLKFVKENEMVKVCSHNGNVFAVEAPLFVELEIIDTEPGFKGDTATNATKPATLETGAEIKVPLFINTGDKIRIDTRTGEYMERA
;
A
#
# COMPACT_ATOMS: atom_id res chain seq x y z
N MET A 1 -4.87 25.58 0.13
CA MET A 1 -4.37 25.50 -1.27
C MET A 1 -2.84 25.49 -1.29
N ILE A 2 -2.26 24.71 -2.17
CA ILE A 2 -0.81 24.63 -2.34
C ILE A 2 -0.44 25.11 -3.77
N SER A 3 0.63 25.89 -3.87
CA SER A 3 1.17 26.32 -5.18
C SER A 3 2.00 25.20 -5.81
N ALA A 4 1.97 25.09 -7.13
CA ALA A 4 2.75 24.07 -7.83
C ALA A 4 4.26 24.25 -7.59
N GLY A 5 4.73 25.46 -7.35
CA GLY A 5 6.11 25.72 -6.93
C GLY A 5 6.51 25.07 -5.60
N ASP A 6 5.54 24.74 -4.76
CA ASP A 6 5.75 24.14 -3.44
C ASP A 6 5.48 22.62 -3.42
N PHE A 7 5.20 22.02 -4.58
CA PHE A 7 4.96 20.58 -4.68
C PHE A 7 6.16 19.76 -4.17
N ARG A 8 5.85 18.68 -3.46
CA ARG A 8 6.80 17.67 -3.00
C ARG A 8 6.20 16.29 -3.22
N ASN A 9 7.03 15.30 -3.35
CA ASN A 9 6.59 13.91 -3.42
C ASN A 9 5.82 13.52 -2.17
N GLY A 10 4.71 12.81 -2.36
CA GLY A 10 3.82 12.39 -1.27
C GLY A 10 2.68 13.36 -0.95
N ILE A 11 2.74 14.60 -1.42
CA ILE A 11 1.62 15.54 -1.26
C ILE A 11 0.44 15.08 -2.08
N THR A 12 -0.75 15.18 -1.49
CA THR A 12 -2.01 14.84 -2.14
C THR A 12 -2.78 16.10 -2.48
N ILE A 13 -3.23 16.21 -3.72
CA ILE A 13 -3.98 17.35 -4.25
C ILE A 13 -5.31 16.92 -4.84
N GLU A 14 -6.27 17.85 -4.83
CA GLU A 14 -7.49 17.73 -5.63
C GLU A 14 -7.25 18.34 -7.01
N TYR A 15 -7.50 17.57 -8.05
CA TYR A 15 -7.33 18.00 -9.41
C TYR A 15 -8.35 17.31 -10.33
N GLU A 16 -9.03 18.07 -11.20
CA GLU A 16 -10.04 17.54 -12.13
C GLU A 16 -11.04 16.58 -11.49
N ASN A 17 -11.61 16.96 -10.35
CA ASN A 17 -12.58 16.18 -9.57
C ASN A 17 -12.08 14.84 -9.05
N SER A 18 -10.78 14.69 -8.93
CA SER A 18 -10.16 13.49 -8.41
C SER A 18 -9.04 13.83 -7.43
N ILE A 19 -8.54 12.81 -6.74
CA ILE A 19 -7.47 12.96 -5.76
C ILE A 19 -6.20 12.32 -6.33
N TYR A 20 -5.15 13.09 -6.38
CA TYR A 20 -3.85 12.65 -6.88
C TYR A 20 -2.74 12.83 -5.86
N GLN A 21 -1.89 11.84 -5.77
CA GLN A 21 -0.63 11.96 -5.04
C GLN A 21 0.50 12.31 -6.00
N ILE A 22 1.30 13.32 -5.64
CA ILE A 22 2.48 13.68 -6.40
C ILE A 22 3.56 12.63 -6.15
N ILE A 23 3.92 11.87 -7.17
CA ILE A 23 4.95 10.83 -7.10
C ILE A 23 6.29 11.28 -7.66
N GLU A 24 6.28 12.26 -8.55
CA GLU A 24 7.48 12.85 -9.12
C GLU A 24 7.19 14.30 -9.51
N PHE A 25 8.13 15.21 -9.29
CA PHE A 25 8.04 16.58 -9.75
C PHE A 25 9.39 17.09 -10.20
N GLN A 26 9.39 18.00 -11.18
CA GLN A 26 10.57 18.65 -11.69
C GLN A 26 10.29 20.11 -12.00
N HIS A 27 11.07 21.00 -11.38
CA HIS A 27 11.06 22.42 -11.74
C HIS A 27 11.93 22.64 -12.96
N VAL A 28 11.36 23.20 -14.02
CA VAL A 28 12.05 23.48 -15.26
C VAL A 28 12.07 24.98 -15.52
N LYS A 29 13.25 25.53 -15.69
CA LYS A 29 13.47 26.93 -16.10
C LYS A 29 14.10 26.91 -17.48
N PRO A 30 13.32 26.99 -18.57
CA PRO A 30 13.88 27.01 -19.91
C PRO A 30 14.67 28.31 -20.16
N GLY A 31 15.67 28.25 -21.02
CA GLY A 31 16.43 29.44 -21.41
C GLY A 31 15.59 30.48 -22.15
N LYS A 32 14.51 30.05 -22.81
CA LYS A 32 13.49 30.90 -23.44
C LYS A 32 12.12 30.36 -23.01
N GLY A 33 11.25 31.23 -22.52
CA GLY A 33 9.90 30.89 -22.07
C GLY A 33 9.73 30.91 -20.57
N ALA A 34 8.50 30.66 -20.12
CA ALA A 34 8.14 30.67 -18.70
C ALA A 34 8.56 29.39 -18.00
N ALA A 35 8.94 29.51 -16.72
CA ALA A 35 9.20 28.36 -15.87
C ALA A 35 7.92 27.52 -15.71
N PHE A 36 8.09 26.22 -15.55
CA PHE A 36 6.97 25.30 -15.29
C PHE A 36 7.39 24.15 -14.35
N VAL A 37 6.39 23.47 -13.80
CA VAL A 37 6.58 22.30 -12.94
C VAL A 37 5.98 21.09 -13.66
N ARG A 38 6.82 20.16 -14.06
CA ARG A 38 6.37 18.87 -14.61
C ARG A 38 6.14 17.90 -13.46
N THR A 39 4.97 17.26 -13.46
CA THR A 39 4.59 16.34 -12.40
C THR A 39 4.12 15.00 -12.94
N LYS A 40 4.38 13.93 -12.18
CA LYS A 40 3.65 12.67 -12.29
C LYS A 40 2.69 12.56 -11.12
N LEU A 41 1.44 12.35 -11.44
CA LEU A 41 0.35 12.27 -10.49
C LEU A 41 -0.24 10.87 -10.51
N LYS A 42 -0.32 10.24 -9.34
CA LYS A 42 -1.00 8.95 -9.18
C LYS A 42 -2.39 9.19 -8.63
N ASN A 43 -3.40 8.76 -9.38
CA ASN A 43 -4.78 8.77 -8.88
C ASN A 43 -4.88 7.76 -7.75
N ILE A 44 -5.25 8.23 -6.56
CA ILE A 44 -5.29 7.38 -5.36
C ILE A 44 -6.42 6.36 -5.45
N ILE A 45 -7.52 6.69 -6.11
CA ILE A 45 -8.70 5.83 -6.22
C ILE A 45 -8.51 4.78 -7.32
N SER A 46 -8.10 5.20 -8.52
CA SER A 46 -7.97 4.30 -9.68
C SER A 46 -6.58 3.67 -9.82
N GLY A 47 -5.56 4.26 -9.19
CA GLY A 47 -4.17 3.84 -9.32
C GLY A 47 -3.47 4.30 -10.60
N GLY A 48 -4.19 4.92 -11.53
CA GLY A 48 -3.63 5.40 -12.80
C GLY A 48 -2.62 6.55 -12.59
N VAL A 49 -1.57 6.56 -13.40
CA VAL A 49 -0.55 7.60 -13.37
C VAL A 49 -0.70 8.49 -14.60
N VAL A 50 -0.73 9.79 -14.39
CA VAL A 50 -0.80 10.80 -15.44
C VAL A 50 0.33 11.81 -15.28
N GLU A 51 0.79 12.39 -16.39
CA GLU A 51 1.74 13.50 -16.36
C GLU A 51 0.97 14.80 -16.58
N LYS A 52 1.28 15.80 -15.74
CA LYS A 52 0.71 17.14 -15.84
C LYS A 52 1.79 18.20 -15.64
N THR A 53 1.63 19.29 -16.35
CA THR A 53 2.51 20.45 -16.26
C THR A 53 1.74 21.62 -15.69
N PHE A 54 2.28 22.22 -14.64
CA PHE A 54 1.70 23.35 -13.95
C PHE A 54 2.60 24.58 -14.07
N ARG A 55 1.99 25.76 -14.07
CA ARG A 55 2.73 26.99 -13.79
C ARG A 55 3.11 27.02 -12.31
N PRO A 56 4.28 27.53 -11.92
CA PRO A 56 4.68 27.55 -10.49
C PRO A 56 3.69 28.30 -9.60
N THR A 57 2.94 29.25 -10.14
CA THR A 57 1.94 30.04 -9.42
C THR A 57 0.55 29.40 -9.37
N GLU A 58 0.30 28.36 -10.17
CA GLU A 58 -0.99 27.66 -10.12
C GLU A 58 -1.16 27.01 -8.74
N LYS A 59 -2.40 27.10 -8.25
CA LYS A 59 -2.77 26.57 -6.94
C LYS A 59 -3.77 25.43 -7.09
N CYS A 60 -3.54 24.37 -6.34
CA CYS A 60 -4.47 23.26 -6.21
C CYS A 60 -4.91 23.11 -4.75
N PRO A 61 -6.17 22.76 -4.48
CA PRO A 61 -6.56 22.37 -3.15
C PRO A 61 -5.73 21.16 -2.70
N GLN A 62 -5.19 21.23 -1.48
CA GLN A 62 -4.52 20.07 -0.89
C GLN A 62 -5.59 19.14 -0.33
N ALA A 63 -5.57 17.87 -0.76
CA ALA A 63 -6.50 16.89 -0.28
C ALA A 63 -6.04 16.33 1.07
N ARG A 64 -6.98 16.24 2.01
CA ARG A 64 -6.74 15.59 3.29
C ARG A 64 -7.23 14.15 3.24
N ILE A 65 -6.33 13.23 3.55
CA ILE A 65 -6.66 11.82 3.68
C ILE A 65 -6.71 11.47 5.15
N ASP A 66 -7.86 10.99 5.58
CA ASP A 66 -8.05 10.48 6.93
C ASP A 66 -7.70 8.99 6.96
N ARG A 67 -6.82 8.61 7.88
CA ARG A 67 -6.43 7.23 8.13
C ARG A 67 -6.92 6.83 9.50
N LYS A 68 -7.78 5.83 9.55
CA LYS A 68 -8.35 5.33 10.79
C LYS A 68 -7.93 3.90 11.04
N ASP A 69 -7.47 3.62 12.24
CA ASP A 69 -7.16 2.26 12.66
C ASP A 69 -8.46 1.49 12.87
N MET A 70 -8.61 0.39 12.14
CA MET A 70 -9.75 -0.50 12.24
C MET A 70 -9.29 -1.96 12.32
N GLN A 71 -10.08 -2.79 12.96
CA GLN A 71 -9.80 -4.22 13.03
C GLN A 71 -10.42 -4.93 11.83
N TYR A 72 -9.62 -5.66 11.08
CA TYR A 72 -10.13 -6.56 10.06
C TYR A 72 -10.80 -7.75 10.72
N LEU A 73 -12.06 -8.00 10.39
CA LEU A 73 -12.86 -9.08 10.99
C LEU A 73 -12.82 -10.35 10.16
N TYR A 74 -13.44 -10.31 8.99
CA TYR A 74 -13.58 -11.46 8.11
C TYR A 74 -13.99 -11.05 6.70
N GLU A 75 -13.85 -11.99 5.78
CA GLU A 75 -14.34 -11.91 4.40
C GLU A 75 -15.64 -12.70 4.27
N ASP A 76 -16.62 -12.12 3.60
CA ASP A 76 -17.87 -12.76 3.24
C ASP A 76 -18.23 -12.44 1.78
N GLY A 77 -17.99 -13.40 0.89
CA GLY A 77 -18.16 -13.19 -0.54
C GLY A 77 -17.18 -12.11 -1.06
N ASP A 78 -17.72 -11.05 -1.66
CA ASP A 78 -16.94 -9.93 -2.18
C ASP A 78 -16.74 -8.79 -1.19
N LEU A 79 -17.21 -8.97 0.05
CA LEU A 79 -17.13 -7.97 1.10
C LEU A 79 -16.11 -8.35 2.17
N TYR A 80 -15.36 -7.36 2.59
CA TYR A 80 -14.41 -7.44 3.70
C TYR A 80 -14.90 -6.55 4.82
N TYR A 81 -15.04 -7.09 6.02
CA TYR A 81 -15.61 -6.38 7.16
C TYR A 81 -14.54 -5.88 8.11
N PHE A 82 -14.69 -4.63 8.51
CA PHE A 82 -13.79 -3.93 9.43
C PHE A 82 -14.60 -3.33 10.57
N MET A 83 -14.01 -3.28 11.74
CA MET A 83 -14.62 -2.70 12.93
C MET A 83 -13.76 -1.59 13.52
N ASP A 84 -14.40 -0.47 13.80
CA ASP A 84 -13.81 0.57 14.62
C ASP A 84 -13.74 0.08 16.07
N THR A 85 -12.54 0.00 16.64
CA THR A 85 -12.34 -0.52 17.99
C THR A 85 -12.80 0.42 19.10
N GLU A 86 -13.09 1.67 18.79
CA GLU A 86 -13.60 2.66 19.74
C GLU A 86 -15.14 2.67 19.76
N SER A 87 -15.75 2.78 18.58
CA SER A 87 -17.23 2.85 18.45
C SER A 87 -17.90 1.49 18.28
N TYR A 88 -17.13 0.45 17.90
CA TYR A 88 -17.61 -0.88 17.53
C TYR A 88 -18.47 -0.90 16.26
N ASP A 89 -18.47 0.19 15.51
CA ASP A 89 -19.16 0.24 14.22
C ASP A 89 -18.44 -0.63 13.20
N GLN A 90 -19.21 -1.37 12.42
CA GLN A 90 -18.69 -2.23 11.37
C GLN A 90 -18.99 -1.64 10.00
N VAL A 91 -18.04 -1.81 9.08
CA VAL A 91 -18.17 -1.41 7.68
C VAL A 91 -17.74 -2.54 6.77
N GLY A 92 -18.53 -2.79 5.73
CA GLY A 92 -18.19 -3.72 4.65
C GLY A 92 -17.60 -2.97 3.45
N LEU A 93 -16.44 -3.38 2.99
CA LEU A 93 -15.77 -2.80 1.83
C LEU A 93 -15.67 -3.83 0.71
N ASN A 94 -15.90 -3.39 -0.53
CA ASN A 94 -15.74 -4.24 -1.71
C ASN A 94 -14.27 -4.57 -1.97
N ALA A 95 -14.02 -5.68 -2.63
CA ALA A 95 -12.68 -6.13 -2.98
C ALA A 95 -11.89 -5.11 -3.80
N ASP A 96 -12.54 -4.29 -4.63
CA ASP A 96 -11.89 -3.24 -5.41
C ASP A 96 -11.25 -2.14 -4.54
N LYS A 97 -11.83 -1.83 -3.37
CA LYS A 97 -11.28 -0.86 -2.41
C LYS A 97 -10.19 -1.46 -1.52
N VAL A 98 -10.27 -2.74 -1.26
CA VAL A 98 -9.30 -3.47 -0.43
C VAL A 98 -8.07 -3.83 -1.26
N GLY A 99 -8.27 -4.26 -2.52
CA GLY A 99 -7.19 -4.71 -3.40
C GLY A 99 -6.39 -5.85 -2.77
N ASP A 100 -5.07 -5.80 -2.91
CA ASP A 100 -4.15 -6.79 -2.34
C ASP A 100 -3.70 -6.46 -0.90
N SER A 101 -4.30 -5.44 -0.27
CA SER A 101 -3.85 -4.95 1.04
C SER A 101 -3.97 -6.00 2.15
N LEU A 102 -4.92 -6.92 2.05
CA LEU A 102 -5.14 -7.97 3.04
C LEU A 102 -4.41 -9.28 2.75
N LYS A 103 -3.62 -9.33 1.70
CA LYS A 103 -2.89 -10.55 1.30
C LYS A 103 -2.05 -11.15 2.44
N PHE A 104 -1.48 -10.31 3.28
CA PHE A 104 -0.65 -10.70 4.42
C PHE A 104 -1.29 -10.38 5.78
N VAL A 105 -2.56 -10.06 5.82
CA VAL A 105 -3.26 -9.68 7.05
C VAL A 105 -4.18 -10.81 7.50
N LYS A 106 -4.03 -11.21 8.76
CA LYS A 106 -4.93 -12.20 9.39
C LYS A 106 -6.21 -11.53 9.90
N GLU A 107 -7.25 -12.33 10.09
CA GLU A 107 -8.45 -11.91 10.80
C GLU A 107 -8.08 -11.38 12.19
N ASN A 108 -8.78 -10.35 12.61
CA ASN A 108 -8.60 -9.62 13.88
C ASN A 108 -7.33 -8.77 13.99
N GLU A 109 -6.53 -8.66 12.95
CA GLU A 109 -5.42 -7.71 12.92
C GLU A 109 -5.88 -6.28 12.60
N MET A 110 -5.10 -5.32 13.08
CA MET A 110 -5.36 -3.90 12.84
C MET A 110 -4.82 -3.47 11.47
N VAL A 111 -5.63 -2.69 10.78
CA VAL A 111 -5.27 -2.06 9.49
C VAL A 111 -5.63 -0.58 9.52
N LYS A 112 -5.18 0.18 8.53
CA LYS A 112 -5.58 1.57 8.35
C LYS A 112 -6.58 1.67 7.21
N VAL A 113 -7.74 2.21 7.49
CA VAL A 113 -8.77 2.50 6.48
C VAL A 113 -8.63 3.95 6.07
N CYS A 114 -8.40 4.18 4.77
CA CYS A 114 -8.15 5.51 4.21
C CYS A 114 -9.43 6.07 3.60
N SER A 115 -9.76 7.29 3.97
CA SER A 115 -10.93 7.99 3.48
C SER A 115 -10.64 9.45 3.13
N HIS A 116 -11.47 10.00 2.26
CA HIS A 116 -11.48 11.40 1.92
C HIS A 116 -12.93 11.91 1.96
N ASN A 117 -13.18 12.94 2.77
CA ASN A 117 -14.52 13.48 3.00
C ASN A 117 -15.56 12.39 3.38
N GLY A 118 -15.16 11.43 4.22
CA GLY A 118 -16.00 10.33 4.67
C GLY A 118 -16.13 9.17 3.67
N ASN A 119 -15.57 9.28 2.48
CA ASN A 119 -15.61 8.21 1.47
C ASN A 119 -14.35 7.36 1.56
N VAL A 120 -14.50 6.09 1.92
CA VAL A 120 -13.40 5.12 1.97
C VAL A 120 -12.98 4.76 0.54
N PHE A 121 -11.67 4.79 0.28
CA PHE A 121 -11.12 4.44 -1.03
C PHE A 121 -10.01 3.39 -0.99
N ALA A 122 -9.40 3.15 0.16
CA ALA A 122 -8.31 2.19 0.29
C ALA A 122 -8.16 1.65 1.71
N VAL A 123 -7.46 0.53 1.82
CA VAL A 123 -7.02 -0.07 3.08
C VAL A 123 -5.50 -0.23 3.00
N GLU A 124 -4.80 0.13 4.06
CA GLU A 124 -3.36 -0.05 4.19
C GLU A 124 -3.06 -1.11 5.25
N ALA A 125 -2.30 -2.14 4.87
CA ALA A 125 -1.80 -3.13 5.80
C ALA A 125 -0.70 -2.55 6.70
N PRO A 126 -0.41 -3.14 7.87
CA PRO A 126 0.81 -2.84 8.61
C PRO A 126 2.03 -3.03 7.71
N LEU A 127 3.06 -2.22 7.90
CA LEU A 127 4.29 -2.30 7.07
C LEU A 127 4.99 -3.65 7.21
N PHE A 128 4.93 -4.23 8.40
CA PHE A 128 5.53 -5.51 8.72
C PHE A 128 4.52 -6.40 9.42
N VAL A 129 4.51 -7.67 9.06
CA VAL A 129 3.66 -8.68 9.67
C VAL A 129 4.49 -9.92 10.01
N GLU A 130 4.05 -10.65 11.02
CA GLU A 130 4.62 -11.94 11.39
C GLU A 130 3.62 -13.04 11.06
N LEU A 131 4.02 -13.95 10.19
CA LEU A 131 3.16 -15.03 9.70
C LEU A 131 3.87 -16.37 9.81
N GLU A 132 3.09 -17.42 10.08
CA GLU A 132 3.56 -18.78 10.10
C GLU A 132 3.60 -19.39 8.70
N ILE A 133 4.64 -20.15 8.43
CA ILE A 133 4.75 -20.99 7.23
C ILE A 133 3.92 -22.26 7.44
N ILE A 134 2.89 -22.45 6.65
CA ILE A 134 2.03 -23.64 6.75
C ILE A 134 2.45 -24.77 5.80
N ASP A 135 3.16 -24.42 4.73
CA ASP A 135 3.67 -25.38 3.75
C ASP A 135 4.90 -24.84 3.04
N THR A 136 5.96 -25.64 2.99
CA THR A 136 7.16 -25.38 2.20
C THR A 136 7.92 -26.67 1.96
N GLU A 137 8.67 -26.74 0.88
CA GLU A 137 9.55 -27.87 0.61
C GLU A 137 10.78 -27.85 1.53
N PRO A 138 11.33 -29.01 1.89
CA PRO A 138 12.61 -29.07 2.62
C PRO A 138 13.72 -28.50 1.74
N GLY A 139 14.62 -27.72 2.34
CA GLY A 139 15.85 -27.28 1.69
C GLY A 139 16.84 -28.46 1.58
N PHE A 140 17.44 -28.67 0.41
CA PHE A 140 18.41 -29.72 0.21
C PHE A 140 19.82 -29.25 0.60
N LYS A 141 20.54 -30.11 1.33
CA LYS A 141 21.97 -29.92 1.56
C LYS A 141 22.71 -30.10 0.21
N GLY A 142 23.45 -29.09 -0.19
CA GLY A 142 24.23 -29.09 -1.42
C GLY A 142 23.85 -28.03 -2.43
N ASP A 143 22.77 -27.30 -2.21
CA ASP A 143 22.49 -26.09 -2.96
C ASP A 143 23.51 -25.02 -2.55
N THR A 144 24.54 -24.85 -3.37
CA THR A 144 25.67 -23.95 -3.11
C THR A 144 25.42 -22.52 -3.61
N ALA A 145 24.24 -22.26 -4.17
CA ALA A 145 23.90 -20.93 -4.64
C ALA A 145 23.68 -19.99 -3.46
N THR A 146 24.50 -18.97 -3.35
CA THR A 146 24.26 -17.82 -2.47
C THR A 146 22.92 -17.18 -2.85
N ASN A 147 22.05 -16.94 -1.86
CA ASN A 147 20.70 -16.36 -2.05
C ASN A 147 19.68 -17.32 -2.72
N ALA A 148 19.88 -18.64 -2.64
CA ALA A 148 18.86 -19.57 -3.08
C ALA A 148 17.60 -19.44 -2.23
N THR A 149 16.43 -19.43 -2.91
CA THR A 149 15.13 -19.34 -2.28
C THR A 149 14.24 -20.48 -2.71
N LYS A 150 13.18 -20.71 -1.96
CA LYS A 150 12.14 -21.69 -2.28
C LYS A 150 10.76 -21.09 -2.01
N PRO A 151 9.70 -21.56 -2.70
CA PRO A 151 8.35 -21.11 -2.42
C PRO A 151 7.88 -21.62 -1.05
N ALA A 152 7.10 -20.81 -0.36
CA ALA A 152 6.44 -21.13 0.89
C ALA A 152 5.04 -20.55 0.92
N THR A 153 4.10 -21.29 1.50
CA THR A 153 2.74 -20.85 1.71
C THR A 153 2.57 -20.38 3.15
N LEU A 154 2.00 -19.20 3.30
CA LEU A 154 1.74 -18.56 4.59
C LEU A 154 0.36 -18.95 5.12
N GLU A 155 0.16 -18.76 6.44
CA GLU A 155 -1.13 -19.00 7.09
C GLU A 155 -2.30 -18.20 6.52
N THR A 156 -2.03 -17.07 5.84
CA THR A 156 -3.04 -16.29 5.12
C THR A 156 -3.39 -16.85 3.73
N GLY A 157 -2.71 -17.91 3.29
CA GLY A 157 -2.83 -18.47 1.96
C GLY A 157 -1.95 -17.83 0.89
N ALA A 158 -1.23 -16.77 1.22
CA ALA A 158 -0.29 -16.12 0.31
C ALA A 158 0.96 -16.97 0.12
N GLU A 159 1.51 -16.93 -1.08
CA GLU A 159 2.76 -17.60 -1.42
C GLU A 159 3.89 -16.58 -1.60
N ILE A 160 5.02 -16.84 -0.94
CA ILE A 160 6.22 -16.01 -1.06
C ILE A 160 7.47 -16.88 -1.22
N LYS A 161 8.59 -16.26 -1.54
CA LYS A 161 9.90 -16.91 -1.56
C LYS A 161 10.62 -16.70 -0.23
N VAL A 162 11.15 -17.78 0.32
CA VAL A 162 11.91 -17.78 1.58
C VAL A 162 13.26 -18.43 1.38
N PRO A 163 14.25 -18.14 2.27
CA PRO A 163 15.51 -18.86 2.27
C PRO A 163 15.33 -20.37 2.48
N LEU A 164 16.29 -21.17 2.00
CA LEU A 164 16.20 -22.64 2.05
C LEU A 164 16.13 -23.20 3.49
N PHE A 165 16.64 -22.47 4.48
CA PHE A 165 16.64 -22.92 5.89
C PHE A 165 15.29 -22.75 6.61
N ILE A 166 14.32 -22.10 6.00
CA ILE A 166 12.98 -21.91 6.56
C ILE A 166 12.19 -23.20 6.41
N ASN A 167 11.52 -23.62 7.48
CA ASN A 167 10.72 -24.84 7.53
C ASN A 167 9.26 -24.54 7.82
N THR A 168 8.40 -25.51 7.51
CA THR A 168 7.00 -25.48 7.92
C THR A 168 6.91 -25.35 9.44
N GLY A 169 6.04 -24.45 9.92
CA GLY A 169 5.89 -24.12 11.33
C GLY A 169 6.73 -22.94 11.80
N ASP A 170 7.68 -22.48 11.00
CA ASP A 170 8.45 -21.28 11.33
C ASP A 170 7.62 -20.03 11.19
N LYS A 171 7.78 -19.07 12.11
CA LYS A 171 7.25 -17.72 11.97
C LYS A 171 8.30 -16.83 11.34
N ILE A 172 7.86 -16.04 10.37
CA ILE A 172 8.72 -15.11 9.64
C ILE A 172 8.12 -13.72 9.64
N ARG A 173 8.99 -12.74 9.52
CA ARG A 173 8.62 -11.34 9.35
C ARG A 173 8.68 -10.96 7.87
N ILE A 174 7.65 -10.30 7.40
CA ILE A 174 7.47 -9.95 5.99
C ILE A 174 7.26 -8.45 5.87
N ASP A 175 7.90 -7.85 4.87
CA ASP A 175 7.57 -6.49 4.41
C ASP A 175 6.35 -6.56 3.51
N THR A 176 5.21 -6.02 3.95
CA THR A 176 3.95 -6.10 3.20
C THR A 176 3.95 -5.28 1.92
N ARG A 177 4.83 -4.28 1.81
CA ARG A 177 4.94 -3.44 0.61
C ARG A 177 5.53 -4.20 -0.57
N THR A 178 6.48 -5.08 -0.31
CA THR A 178 7.20 -5.87 -1.32
C THR A 178 6.77 -7.33 -1.35
N GLY A 179 6.19 -7.83 -0.25
CA GLY A 179 5.89 -9.25 -0.07
C GLY A 179 7.13 -10.10 0.20
N GLU A 180 8.23 -9.49 0.59
CA GLU A 180 9.50 -10.18 0.77
C GLU A 180 9.74 -10.61 2.22
N TYR A 181 10.37 -11.77 2.35
CA TYR A 181 10.92 -12.25 3.62
C TYR A 181 11.98 -11.28 4.15
N MET A 182 11.93 -10.98 5.43
CA MET A 182 12.93 -10.15 6.10
C MET A 182 13.80 -10.94 7.06
N GLU A 183 13.16 -11.63 8.00
CA GLU A 183 13.86 -12.36 9.05
C GLU A 183 12.94 -13.42 9.68
N ARG A 184 13.54 -14.34 10.39
CA ARG A 184 12.80 -15.27 11.24
C ARG A 184 12.32 -14.51 12.48
N ALA A 185 11.05 -14.65 12.78
CA ALA A 185 10.45 -14.02 13.96
C ALA A 185 10.75 -14.79 15.26
#